data_752400e13c2afad474d5feb68ec2e75f
#
_entry.id   752400e13c2afad474d5feb68ec2e75f
#
_cell.length_a   1.000
_cell.length_b   1.000
_cell.length_c   1.000
_cell.angle_alpha   90.00
_cell.angle_beta   90.00
_cell.angle_gamma   90.00
#
_symmetry.space_group_name_H-M   'P 1'
#
loop_
_entity.id
_entity.type
_entity.pdbx_description
1 polymer ?
#
loop_
_entity_poly.entity_id
_entity_poly.type
_entity_poly.pdbx_seq_one_letter_code
_entity_poly.pdbx_strand_id
1 'polypeptide(L)'
;MQSEISLGRRVKKFLPVTIAAVTIGCAGMDTGEMLKTTVQGIAGTGPYSNQNVVATYYVTKQHVHIATRKLGKGMVAAVTALGIKNDVDVPQFITDAKVANGSDALTAKAQKENTEIMNFSKKASKAIAKKLDKPFTLSAAAKKELAAAMRLVRMGQILNSRAASGGILMAQRIATRDPMQDLKQAASANPAVFAVSMINNILEAPTDIKNFTDNFKKVTAGFDKIKETESTKDVEVAKKEALEKEVDKETETAISKDMKSMRG
;
A
#
# COMPACT_ATOMS: atom_id res chain seq x y z
N MET A 1 -24.42 26.46 -24.54
CA MET A 1 -25.09 25.49 -23.66
C MET A 1 -24.09 25.02 -22.63
N GLN A 2 -24.10 25.66 -21.46
CA GLN A 2 -23.25 25.22 -20.31
C GLN A 2 -24.03 24.19 -19.54
N SER A 3 -23.55 22.93 -19.54
CA SER A 3 -24.07 21.91 -18.65
C SER A 3 -23.49 22.19 -17.26
N GLU A 4 -24.29 22.76 -16.38
CA GLU A 4 -23.99 22.81 -14.95
C GLU A 4 -23.94 21.37 -14.42
N ILE A 5 -22.74 20.86 -14.21
CA ILE A 5 -22.52 19.57 -13.58
C ILE A 5 -22.87 19.77 -12.10
N SER A 6 -24.04 19.26 -11.68
CA SER A 6 -24.51 19.25 -10.29
C SER A 6 -23.59 18.38 -9.42
N LEU A 7 -22.41 18.90 -9.08
CA LEU A 7 -21.46 18.25 -8.16
C LEU A 7 -21.90 18.34 -6.68
N GLY A 8 -22.81 19.24 -6.37
CA GLY A 8 -23.18 19.55 -4.97
C GLY A 8 -23.92 18.45 -4.22
N ARG A 9 -24.54 17.47 -4.89
CA ARG A 9 -25.34 16.43 -4.21
C ARG A 9 -24.57 15.18 -3.79
N ARG A 10 -23.44 14.87 -4.41
CA ARG A 10 -22.66 13.65 -4.09
C ARG A 10 -21.70 13.84 -2.91
N VAL A 11 -21.19 15.04 -2.69
CA VAL A 11 -20.26 15.34 -1.60
C VAL A 11 -20.92 15.24 -0.22
N LYS A 12 -22.23 15.61 -0.11
CA LYS A 12 -22.95 15.58 1.18
C LYS A 12 -23.23 14.18 1.74
N LYS A 13 -23.16 13.11 0.94
CA LYS A 13 -23.43 11.74 1.40
C LYS A 13 -22.21 11.06 2.05
N PHE A 14 -21.02 11.63 1.95
CA PHE A 14 -19.80 11.02 2.49
C PHE A 14 -19.42 11.49 3.91
N LEU A 15 -20.11 12.48 4.46
CA LEU A 15 -19.66 13.19 5.66
C LEU A 15 -19.78 12.49 7.03
N PRO A 16 -20.68 11.54 7.32
CA PRO A 16 -20.80 11.05 8.70
C PRO A 16 -20.04 9.75 9.03
N VAL A 17 -19.46 9.06 8.05
CA VAL A 17 -19.00 7.67 8.28
C VAL A 17 -17.51 7.57 8.63
N THR A 18 -16.70 8.62 8.41
CA THR A 18 -15.27 8.42 8.21
C THR A 18 -14.44 8.52 9.50
N ILE A 19 -14.83 9.27 10.49
CA ILE A 19 -13.98 9.52 11.68
C ILE A 19 -14.14 8.42 12.74
N ALA A 20 -15.34 7.90 12.93
CA ALA A 20 -15.59 6.86 13.94
C ALA A 20 -15.15 5.44 13.52
N ALA A 21 -15.11 5.15 12.23
CA ALA A 21 -14.77 3.82 11.71
C ALA A 21 -13.26 3.50 11.68
N VAL A 22 -12.42 4.53 11.80
CA VAL A 22 -10.95 4.38 11.74
C VAL A 22 -10.38 3.76 13.01
N THR A 23 -11.04 3.95 14.14
CA THR A 23 -10.55 3.47 15.44
C THR A 23 -10.84 1.98 15.72
N ILE A 24 -11.80 1.36 15.04
CA ILE A 24 -12.29 0.03 15.40
C ILE A 24 -11.68 -1.13 14.59
N GLY A 25 -11.04 -0.84 13.45
CA GLY A 25 -10.58 -1.89 12.51
C GLY A 25 -9.08 -2.22 12.53
N CYS A 26 -8.30 -1.71 13.47
CA CYS A 26 -6.84 -1.76 13.44
C CYS A 26 -6.20 -2.82 14.35
N ALA A 27 -6.84 -3.95 14.58
CA ALA A 27 -6.19 -5.08 15.22
C ALA A 27 -5.07 -5.61 14.30
N GLY A 28 -3.80 -5.36 14.68
CA GLY A 28 -2.61 -5.83 13.94
C GLY A 28 -1.80 -4.78 13.19
N MET A 29 -2.28 -3.52 13.05
CA MET A 29 -1.40 -2.41 12.67
C MET A 29 -0.93 -1.68 13.93
N ASP A 30 0.31 -1.18 13.88
CA ASP A 30 0.78 -0.23 14.88
C ASP A 30 -0.05 1.06 14.75
N THR A 31 -1.12 1.12 15.57
CA THR A 31 -2.02 2.28 15.61
C THR A 31 -1.27 3.56 15.98
N GLY A 32 -0.17 3.43 16.72
CA GLY A 32 0.70 4.55 17.08
C GLY A 32 1.41 5.14 15.85
N GLU A 33 1.90 4.31 14.94
CA GLU A 33 2.54 4.79 13.69
C GLU A 33 1.53 5.46 12.76
N MET A 34 0.35 4.87 12.60
CA MET A 34 -0.72 5.45 11.79
C MET A 34 -1.17 6.80 12.35
N LEU A 35 -1.37 6.90 13.67
CA LEU A 35 -1.70 8.15 14.34
C LEU A 35 -0.56 9.18 14.19
N LYS A 36 0.70 8.76 14.39
CA LYS A 36 1.87 9.62 14.24
C LYS A 36 1.95 10.21 12.84
N THR A 37 1.85 9.38 11.79
CA THR A 37 1.90 9.86 10.40
C THR A 37 0.72 10.78 10.07
N THR A 38 -0.48 10.47 10.58
CA THR A 38 -1.67 11.31 10.41
C THR A 38 -1.50 12.66 11.11
N VAL A 39 -1.05 12.65 12.37
CA VAL A 39 -0.80 13.88 13.14
C VAL A 39 0.31 14.72 12.49
N GLN A 40 1.41 14.10 12.05
CA GLN A 40 2.48 14.79 11.34
C GLN A 40 1.99 15.44 10.04
N GLY A 41 1.13 14.74 9.27
CA GLY A 41 0.54 15.30 8.06
C GLY A 41 -0.38 16.48 8.33
N ILE A 42 -1.17 16.44 9.42
CA ILE A 42 -2.06 17.54 9.84
C ILE A 42 -1.22 18.72 10.39
N ALA A 43 -0.19 18.43 11.18
CA ALA A 43 0.71 19.44 11.75
C ALA A 43 1.68 20.06 10.72
N GLY A 44 1.63 19.66 9.47
CA GLY A 44 2.55 20.13 8.44
C GLY A 44 3.94 19.52 8.51
N THR A 45 4.08 18.33 9.13
CA THR A 45 5.32 17.56 9.22
C THR A 45 5.12 16.14 8.67
N GLY A 46 6.21 15.47 8.27
CA GLY A 46 6.13 14.10 7.72
C GLY A 46 5.84 14.03 6.22
N PRO A 47 5.65 12.82 5.66
CA PRO A 47 5.62 12.58 4.22
C PRO A 47 4.41 13.21 3.49
N TYR A 48 3.38 13.61 4.21
CA TYR A 48 2.18 14.26 3.67
C TYR A 48 2.08 15.75 4.06
N SER A 49 3.13 16.30 4.66
CA SER A 49 3.17 17.71 5.07
C SER A 49 3.10 18.63 3.85
N ASN A 50 2.36 19.74 3.98
CA ASN A 50 2.23 20.78 2.95
C ASN A 50 1.74 20.29 1.57
N GLN A 51 1.22 19.07 1.49
CA GLN A 51 0.67 18.54 0.25
C GLN A 51 -0.81 18.91 0.10
N ASN A 52 -1.22 19.24 -1.11
CA ASN A 52 -2.63 19.34 -1.47
C ASN A 52 -3.23 17.93 -1.64
N VAL A 53 -4.56 17.85 -1.86
CA VAL A 53 -5.26 16.57 -2.01
C VAL A 53 -4.70 15.74 -3.17
N VAL A 54 -4.27 16.39 -4.26
CA VAL A 54 -3.73 15.73 -5.45
C VAL A 54 -2.38 15.10 -5.15
N ALA A 55 -1.46 15.86 -4.55
CA ALA A 55 -0.15 15.32 -4.16
C ALA A 55 -0.27 14.20 -3.12
N THR A 56 -1.20 14.33 -2.16
CA THR A 56 -1.49 13.25 -1.20
C THR A 56 -1.99 11.99 -1.90
N TYR A 57 -2.87 12.12 -2.91
CA TYR A 57 -3.33 11.01 -3.73
C TYR A 57 -2.17 10.28 -4.41
N TYR A 58 -1.28 11.01 -5.09
CA TYR A 58 -0.12 10.42 -5.77
C TYR A 58 0.79 9.65 -4.80
N VAL A 59 1.20 10.29 -3.72
CA VAL A 59 2.08 9.65 -2.72
C VAL A 59 1.42 8.41 -2.12
N THR A 60 0.12 8.48 -1.84
CA THR A 60 -0.61 7.34 -1.28
C THR A 60 -0.72 6.19 -2.28
N LYS A 61 -0.98 6.47 -3.57
CA LYS A 61 -0.98 5.43 -4.62
C LYS A 61 0.40 4.80 -4.81
N GLN A 62 1.48 5.57 -4.68
CA GLN A 62 2.84 5.03 -4.67
C GLN A 62 3.05 4.07 -3.49
N HIS A 63 2.64 4.44 -2.28
CA HIS A 63 2.71 3.55 -1.13
C HIS A 63 1.94 2.24 -1.36
N VAL A 64 0.71 2.32 -1.89
CA VAL A 64 -0.10 1.15 -2.26
C VAL A 64 0.63 0.26 -3.26
N HIS A 65 1.19 0.85 -4.31
CA HIS A 65 1.87 0.11 -5.37
C HIS A 65 3.12 -0.60 -4.87
N ILE A 66 4.01 0.12 -4.16
CA ILE A 66 5.24 -0.46 -3.62
C ILE A 66 4.91 -1.52 -2.56
N ALA A 67 3.91 -1.28 -1.68
CA ALA A 67 3.45 -2.25 -0.69
C ALA A 67 3.03 -3.56 -1.35
N THR A 68 2.23 -3.48 -2.42
CA THR A 68 1.78 -4.65 -3.17
C THR A 68 2.93 -5.42 -3.78
N ARG A 69 3.91 -4.73 -4.37
CA ARG A 69 5.12 -5.35 -4.95
C ARG A 69 5.96 -6.07 -3.89
N LYS A 70 6.19 -5.44 -2.74
CA LYS A 70 6.91 -6.05 -1.62
C LYS A 70 6.18 -7.29 -1.11
N LEU A 71 4.85 -7.22 -0.98
CA LEU A 71 4.02 -8.36 -0.59
C LEU A 71 4.16 -9.51 -1.60
N GLY A 72 3.99 -9.24 -2.90
CA GLY A 72 4.10 -10.26 -3.94
C GLY A 72 5.45 -10.97 -3.94
N LYS A 73 6.54 -10.22 -3.92
CA LYS A 73 7.91 -10.77 -3.84
C LYS A 73 8.14 -11.57 -2.56
N GLY A 74 7.66 -11.05 -1.42
CA GLY A 74 7.74 -11.76 -0.15
C GLY A 74 6.97 -13.07 -0.16
N MET A 75 5.77 -13.09 -0.74
CA MET A 75 4.97 -14.31 -0.87
C MET A 75 5.63 -15.35 -1.78
N VAL A 76 6.22 -14.94 -2.92
CA VAL A 76 6.98 -15.85 -3.79
C VAL A 76 8.16 -16.47 -3.04
N ALA A 77 8.96 -15.67 -2.34
CA ALA A 77 10.09 -16.16 -1.57
C ALA A 77 9.63 -17.12 -0.45
N ALA A 78 8.52 -16.82 0.24
CA ALA A 78 8.00 -17.68 1.29
C ALA A 78 7.50 -19.03 0.79
N VAL A 79 6.71 -19.06 -0.30
CA VAL A 79 6.23 -20.34 -0.85
C VAL A 79 7.37 -21.18 -1.41
N THR A 80 8.44 -20.55 -1.90
CA THR A 80 9.68 -21.22 -2.33
C THR A 80 10.42 -21.80 -1.13
N ALA A 81 10.69 -21.00 -0.11
CA ALA A 81 11.38 -21.46 1.12
C ALA A 81 10.65 -22.59 1.83
N LEU A 82 9.32 -22.57 1.83
CA LEU A 82 8.48 -23.62 2.43
C LEU A 82 8.26 -24.85 1.54
N GLY A 83 8.81 -24.85 0.31
CA GLY A 83 8.68 -25.95 -0.64
C GLY A 83 7.27 -26.17 -1.19
N ILE A 84 6.43 -25.12 -1.20
CA ILE A 84 5.03 -25.17 -1.67
C ILE A 84 4.78 -24.30 -2.90
N LYS A 85 5.84 -23.95 -3.64
CA LYS A 85 5.72 -23.12 -4.84
C LYS A 85 4.80 -23.72 -5.90
N ASN A 86 4.77 -25.05 -6.01
CA ASN A 86 3.92 -25.78 -6.96
C ASN A 86 2.44 -25.81 -6.56
N ASP A 87 2.12 -25.48 -5.31
CA ASP A 87 0.73 -25.43 -4.82
C ASP A 87 0.03 -24.11 -5.15
N VAL A 88 0.75 -23.15 -5.70
CA VAL A 88 0.25 -21.82 -6.05
C VAL A 88 0.74 -21.39 -7.43
N ASP A 89 -0.15 -20.79 -8.19
CA ASP A 89 0.17 -20.23 -9.50
C ASP A 89 0.83 -18.85 -9.32
N VAL A 90 2.14 -18.79 -9.52
CA VAL A 90 2.95 -17.57 -9.34
C VAL A 90 2.91 -16.75 -10.64
N PRO A 91 2.35 -15.53 -10.63
CA PRO A 91 2.37 -14.67 -11.81
C PRO A 91 3.82 -14.35 -12.24
N GLN A 92 4.16 -14.63 -13.50
CA GLN A 92 5.50 -14.50 -14.03
C GLN A 92 6.10 -13.11 -13.80
N PHE A 93 5.31 -12.06 -13.97
CA PHE A 93 5.78 -10.68 -13.83
C PHE A 93 6.22 -10.30 -12.39
N ILE A 94 5.85 -11.06 -11.35
CA ILE A 94 6.32 -10.80 -9.98
C ILE A 94 7.81 -11.12 -9.85
N THR A 95 8.30 -12.09 -10.61
CA THR A 95 9.70 -12.54 -10.60
C THR A 95 10.59 -11.67 -11.49
N ASP A 96 10.03 -10.89 -12.40
CA ASP A 96 10.79 -10.04 -13.31
C ASP A 96 11.43 -8.87 -12.58
N ALA A 97 12.76 -8.75 -12.70
CA ALA A 97 13.53 -7.69 -12.04
C ALA A 97 13.12 -6.27 -12.50
N LYS A 98 12.65 -6.12 -13.75
CA LYS A 98 12.21 -4.83 -14.32
C LYS A 98 10.96 -4.25 -13.65
N VAL A 99 10.18 -5.08 -12.98
CA VAL A 99 8.95 -4.67 -12.27
C VAL A 99 9.24 -4.09 -10.87
N ALA A 100 10.51 -3.95 -10.51
CA ALA A 100 10.91 -3.64 -9.14
C ALA A 100 10.74 -2.17 -8.72
N ASN A 101 10.64 -1.23 -9.66
CA ASN A 101 10.73 0.20 -9.35
C ASN A 101 9.45 0.93 -9.75
N GLY A 102 8.66 1.29 -8.76
CA GLY A 102 7.32 1.86 -8.76
C GLY A 102 7.08 3.17 -9.51
N SER A 103 7.63 3.38 -10.71
CA SER A 103 7.42 4.63 -11.43
C SER A 103 6.04 4.80 -12.10
N ASP A 104 5.19 3.74 -12.10
CA ASP A 104 3.95 3.74 -12.90
C ASP A 104 2.68 3.46 -12.07
N ALA A 105 2.67 3.80 -10.79
CA ALA A 105 1.59 3.46 -9.84
C ALA A 105 0.16 3.83 -10.29
N LEU A 106 0.04 4.80 -11.18
CA LEU A 106 -1.27 5.29 -11.66
C LEU A 106 -1.71 4.68 -12.98
N THR A 107 -0.86 3.91 -13.65
CA THR A 107 -1.23 3.29 -14.92
C THR A 107 -2.25 2.17 -14.73
N ALA A 108 -3.13 1.98 -15.71
CA ALA A 108 -4.07 0.85 -15.74
C ALA A 108 -3.35 -0.50 -15.64
N LYS A 109 -2.16 -0.61 -16.25
CA LYS A 109 -1.30 -1.78 -16.16
C LYS A 109 -0.89 -2.06 -14.71
N ALA A 110 -0.37 -1.07 -14.00
CA ALA A 110 0.04 -1.22 -12.60
C ALA A 110 -1.14 -1.60 -11.68
N GLN A 111 -2.32 -1.03 -11.92
CA GLN A 111 -3.53 -1.38 -11.17
C GLN A 111 -3.95 -2.84 -11.40
N LYS A 112 -3.93 -3.31 -12.66
CA LYS A 112 -4.19 -4.71 -13.00
C LYS A 112 -3.18 -5.64 -12.31
N GLU A 113 -1.89 -5.35 -12.43
CA GLU A 113 -0.83 -6.12 -11.80
C GLU A 113 -0.97 -6.15 -10.27
N ASN A 114 -1.29 -5.02 -9.64
CA ASN A 114 -1.56 -4.99 -8.19
C ASN A 114 -2.72 -5.91 -7.79
N THR A 115 -3.78 -5.96 -8.59
CA THR A 115 -4.92 -6.87 -8.37
C THR A 115 -4.49 -8.33 -8.48
N GLU A 116 -3.71 -8.67 -9.49
CA GLU A 116 -3.18 -10.02 -9.70
C GLU A 116 -2.25 -10.44 -8.56
N ILE A 117 -1.35 -9.56 -8.10
CA ILE A 117 -0.49 -9.79 -6.93
C ILE A 117 -1.33 -10.05 -5.67
N MET A 118 -2.36 -9.25 -5.43
CA MET A 118 -3.22 -9.43 -4.25
C MET A 118 -3.98 -10.76 -4.30
N ASN A 119 -4.45 -11.19 -5.48
CA ASN A 119 -5.12 -12.48 -5.65
C ASN A 119 -4.15 -13.65 -5.45
N PHE A 120 -2.95 -13.59 -6.03
CA PHE A 120 -1.88 -14.53 -5.77
C PHE A 120 -1.55 -14.59 -4.28
N SER A 121 -1.34 -13.45 -3.65
CA SER A 121 -0.96 -13.36 -2.22
C SER A 121 -2.02 -13.96 -1.30
N LYS A 122 -3.32 -13.85 -1.63
CA LYS A 122 -4.40 -14.53 -0.90
C LYS A 122 -4.29 -16.06 -0.99
N LYS A 123 -3.98 -16.60 -2.19
CA LYS A 123 -3.77 -18.04 -2.39
C LYS A 123 -2.52 -18.52 -1.66
N ALA A 124 -1.41 -17.80 -1.80
CA ALA A 124 -0.14 -18.09 -1.13
C ALA A 124 -0.29 -18.08 0.40
N SER A 125 -0.97 -17.08 0.97
CA SER A 125 -1.23 -17.00 2.42
C SER A 125 -1.97 -18.23 2.95
N LYS A 126 -2.99 -18.71 2.23
CA LYS A 126 -3.73 -19.93 2.58
C LYS A 126 -2.84 -21.18 2.51
N ALA A 127 -2.01 -21.30 1.47
CA ALA A 127 -1.09 -22.43 1.30
C ALA A 127 -0.02 -22.43 2.40
N ILE A 128 0.52 -21.24 2.75
CA ILE A 128 1.45 -21.06 3.87
C ILE A 128 0.80 -21.51 5.19
N ALA A 129 -0.40 -21.02 5.51
CA ALA A 129 -1.11 -21.40 6.72
C ALA A 129 -1.29 -22.94 6.81
N LYS A 130 -1.76 -23.56 5.73
CA LYS A 130 -1.91 -25.02 5.64
C LYS A 130 -0.59 -25.79 5.84
N LYS A 131 0.54 -25.21 5.39
CA LYS A 131 1.87 -25.80 5.59
C LYS A 131 2.32 -25.69 7.04
N LEU A 132 2.05 -24.54 7.69
CA LEU A 132 2.42 -24.28 9.08
C LEU A 132 1.63 -25.13 10.09
N ASP A 133 0.45 -25.60 9.71
CA ASP A 133 -0.37 -26.50 10.55
C ASP A 133 0.21 -27.93 10.63
N LYS A 134 1.27 -28.24 9.86
CA LYS A 134 1.91 -29.55 9.83
C LYS A 134 3.36 -29.47 10.30
N PRO A 135 3.89 -30.49 10.96
CA PRO A 135 5.32 -30.57 11.27
C PRO A 135 6.16 -30.53 9.98
N PHE A 136 7.20 -29.71 9.96
CA PHE A 136 8.17 -29.64 8.88
C PHE A 136 9.53 -29.18 9.39
N THR A 137 10.57 -29.41 8.61
CA THR A 137 11.95 -28.97 8.87
C THR A 137 12.41 -28.05 7.76
N LEU A 138 13.14 -26.99 8.11
CA LEU A 138 13.75 -26.08 7.15
C LEU A 138 15.27 -26.25 7.15
N SER A 139 15.86 -26.34 5.96
CA SER A 139 17.31 -26.20 5.80
C SER A 139 17.77 -24.79 6.17
N ALA A 140 19.08 -24.61 6.44
CA ALA A 140 19.64 -23.29 6.70
C ALA A 140 19.41 -22.31 5.54
N ALA A 141 19.48 -22.78 4.30
CA ALA A 141 19.18 -21.98 3.10
C ALA A 141 17.72 -21.54 3.07
N ALA A 142 16.78 -22.46 3.34
CA ALA A 142 15.34 -22.14 3.39
C ALA A 142 15.00 -21.15 4.51
N LYS A 143 15.65 -21.26 5.68
CA LYS A 143 15.48 -20.28 6.77
C LYS A 143 15.94 -18.89 6.35
N LYS A 144 17.09 -18.78 5.66
CA LYS A 144 17.60 -17.50 5.13
C LYS A 144 16.64 -16.88 4.11
N GLU A 145 16.10 -17.69 3.22
CA GLU A 145 15.13 -17.26 2.21
C GLU A 145 13.81 -16.81 2.85
N LEU A 146 13.35 -17.53 3.88
CA LEU A 146 12.16 -17.16 4.65
C LEU A 146 12.36 -15.85 5.42
N ALA A 147 13.55 -15.61 5.97
CA ALA A 147 13.89 -14.32 6.60
C ALA A 147 13.81 -13.16 5.61
N ALA A 148 14.33 -13.35 4.39
CA ALA A 148 14.22 -12.36 3.33
C ALA A 148 12.76 -12.13 2.92
N ALA A 149 11.94 -13.18 2.84
CA ALA A 149 10.52 -13.08 2.59
C ALA A 149 9.80 -12.26 3.65
N MET A 150 10.07 -12.56 4.93
CA MET A 150 9.49 -11.85 6.07
C MET A 150 9.87 -10.37 6.08
N ARG A 151 11.13 -10.06 5.73
CA ARG A 151 11.59 -8.67 5.57
C ARG A 151 10.76 -7.93 4.52
N LEU A 152 10.59 -8.49 3.33
CA LEU A 152 9.79 -7.87 2.26
C LEU A 152 8.33 -7.65 2.67
N VAL A 153 7.69 -8.64 3.28
CA VAL A 153 6.30 -8.51 3.74
C VAL A 153 6.17 -7.40 4.80
N ARG A 154 7.13 -7.29 5.73
CA ARG A 154 7.13 -6.23 6.74
C ARG A 154 7.32 -4.84 6.12
N MET A 155 8.20 -4.69 5.14
CA MET A 155 8.30 -3.43 4.39
C MET A 155 6.97 -3.09 3.71
N GLY A 156 6.29 -4.08 3.14
CA GLY A 156 4.93 -3.94 2.62
C GLY A 156 3.92 -3.51 3.68
N GLN A 157 3.99 -4.04 4.90
CA GLN A 157 3.11 -3.65 6.02
C GLN A 157 3.35 -2.19 6.46
N ILE A 158 4.61 -1.74 6.53
CA ILE A 158 4.95 -0.33 6.82
C ILE A 158 4.33 0.59 5.76
N LEU A 159 4.52 0.27 4.48
CA LEU A 159 3.95 1.05 3.37
C LEU A 159 2.41 1.03 3.37
N ASN A 160 1.81 -0.10 3.69
CA ASN A 160 0.35 -0.22 3.84
C ASN A 160 -0.18 0.67 4.98
N SER A 161 0.55 0.77 6.08
CA SER A 161 0.24 1.70 7.18
C SER A 161 0.27 3.15 6.71
N ARG A 162 1.31 3.52 5.96
CA ARG A 162 1.42 4.87 5.37
C ARG A 162 0.30 5.14 4.36
N ALA A 163 -0.04 4.17 3.52
CA ALA A 163 -1.17 4.31 2.60
C ALA A 163 -2.49 4.55 3.36
N ALA A 164 -2.73 3.83 4.45
CA ALA A 164 -3.90 4.05 5.29
C ALA A 164 -3.95 5.47 5.86
N SER A 165 -2.82 5.97 6.38
CA SER A 165 -2.70 7.35 6.87
C SER A 165 -2.96 8.38 5.76
N GLY A 166 -2.42 8.14 4.56
CA GLY A 166 -2.68 8.97 3.39
C GLY A 166 -4.15 9.01 2.99
N GLY A 167 -4.84 7.86 3.03
CA GLY A 167 -6.28 7.78 2.78
C GLY A 167 -7.11 8.58 3.79
N ILE A 168 -6.74 8.54 5.07
CA ILE A 168 -7.40 9.34 6.13
C ILE A 168 -7.18 10.83 5.88
N LEU A 169 -5.96 11.26 5.60
CA LEU A 169 -5.65 12.65 5.30
C LEU A 169 -6.37 13.18 4.06
N MET A 170 -6.49 12.34 3.02
CA MET A 170 -7.29 12.68 1.84
C MET A 170 -8.75 12.90 2.20
N ALA A 171 -9.36 11.99 2.96
CA ALA A 171 -10.74 12.12 3.40
C ALA A 171 -10.96 13.42 4.20
N GLN A 172 -10.06 13.76 5.10
CA GLN A 172 -10.09 14.99 5.88
C GLN A 172 -9.97 16.24 4.98
N ARG A 173 -9.03 16.23 4.03
CA ARG A 173 -8.83 17.37 3.12
C ARG A 173 -10.01 17.57 2.18
N ILE A 174 -10.60 16.50 1.67
CA ILE A 174 -11.82 16.56 0.85
C ILE A 174 -12.99 17.13 1.67
N ALA A 175 -13.07 16.81 2.97
CA ALA A 175 -14.14 17.29 3.83
C ALA A 175 -13.97 18.73 4.31
N THR A 176 -12.72 19.22 4.47
CA THR A 176 -12.42 20.50 5.11
C THR A 176 -11.96 21.59 4.14
N ARG A 177 -11.58 21.24 2.92
CA ARG A 177 -11.13 22.15 1.88
C ARG A 177 -11.99 21.99 0.63
N ASP A 178 -12.00 23.00 -0.24
CA ASP A 178 -12.57 22.82 -1.56
C ASP A 178 -11.59 22.00 -2.43
N PRO A 179 -11.86 20.69 -2.66
CA PRO A 179 -10.98 19.87 -3.49
C PRO A 179 -10.90 20.36 -4.93
N MET A 180 -11.90 21.12 -5.40
CA MET A 180 -11.90 21.71 -6.73
C MET A 180 -10.87 22.83 -6.89
N GLN A 181 -10.54 23.52 -5.80
CA GLN A 181 -9.48 24.54 -5.83
C GLN A 181 -8.10 23.86 -5.99
N ASP A 182 -7.81 22.83 -5.21
CA ASP A 182 -6.57 22.05 -5.33
C ASP A 182 -6.45 21.41 -6.74
N LEU A 183 -7.56 20.91 -7.27
CA LEU A 183 -7.64 20.31 -8.60
C LEU A 183 -7.41 21.34 -9.72
N LYS A 184 -8.02 22.53 -9.63
CA LYS A 184 -7.79 23.62 -10.59
C LYS A 184 -6.34 24.08 -10.59
N GLN A 185 -5.74 24.20 -9.42
CA GLN A 185 -4.33 24.59 -9.29
C GLN A 185 -3.40 23.54 -9.92
N ALA A 186 -3.67 22.26 -9.69
CA ALA A 186 -2.89 21.19 -10.29
C ALA A 186 -3.13 21.09 -11.81
N ALA A 187 -4.37 21.31 -12.30
CA ALA A 187 -4.69 21.34 -13.72
C ALA A 187 -4.02 22.52 -14.45
N SER A 188 -3.90 23.67 -13.80
CA SER A 188 -3.18 24.82 -14.39
C SER A 188 -1.68 24.57 -14.51
N ALA A 189 -1.10 23.76 -13.62
CA ALA A 189 0.31 23.37 -13.66
C ALA A 189 0.60 22.29 -14.71
N ASN A 190 -0.35 21.37 -14.96
CA ASN A 190 -0.21 20.32 -15.97
C ASN A 190 -1.57 19.87 -16.54
N PRO A 191 -2.11 20.52 -17.57
CA PRO A 191 -3.42 20.20 -18.14
C PRO A 191 -3.56 18.76 -18.68
N ALA A 192 -2.46 18.15 -19.12
CA ALA A 192 -2.47 16.80 -19.70
C ALA A 192 -2.76 15.70 -18.67
N VAL A 193 -2.58 15.99 -17.38
CA VAL A 193 -2.80 15.03 -16.28
C VAL A 193 -4.25 15.03 -15.79
N PHE A 194 -5.05 16.03 -16.19
CA PHE A 194 -6.39 16.26 -15.68
C PHE A 194 -7.52 15.84 -16.64
N ALA A 195 -7.78 14.54 -16.69
CA ALA A 195 -9.05 14.05 -17.20
C ALA A 195 -10.13 14.08 -16.09
N VAL A 196 -11.40 14.27 -16.45
CA VAL A 196 -12.55 14.20 -15.52
C VAL A 196 -12.55 12.89 -14.71
N SER A 197 -12.04 11.79 -15.30
CA SER A 197 -11.83 10.51 -14.64
C SER A 197 -10.90 10.61 -13.41
N MET A 198 -9.92 11.49 -13.42
CA MET A 198 -8.98 11.67 -12.32
C MET A 198 -9.62 12.33 -11.10
N ILE A 199 -10.56 13.26 -11.34
CA ILE A 199 -11.34 13.88 -10.26
C ILE A 199 -12.13 12.83 -9.50
N ASN A 200 -12.84 11.96 -10.22
CA ASN A 200 -13.59 10.88 -9.61
C ASN A 200 -12.66 9.91 -8.86
N ASN A 201 -11.53 9.54 -9.44
CA ASN A 201 -10.54 8.68 -8.79
C ASN A 201 -10.01 9.27 -7.48
N ILE A 202 -9.79 10.59 -7.42
CA ILE A 202 -9.34 11.26 -6.20
C ILE A 202 -10.45 11.27 -5.15
N LEU A 203 -11.70 11.53 -5.53
CA LEU A 203 -12.84 11.57 -4.61
C LEU A 203 -13.17 10.17 -4.05
N GLU A 204 -12.97 9.12 -4.82
CA GLU A 204 -13.21 7.73 -4.42
C GLU A 204 -12.01 7.09 -3.71
N ALA A 205 -10.81 7.65 -3.88
CA ALA A 205 -9.57 7.09 -3.36
C ALA A 205 -9.56 6.77 -1.86
N PRO A 206 -10.13 7.56 -0.94
CA PRO A 206 -10.15 7.20 0.48
C PRO A 206 -10.83 5.85 0.73
N THR A 207 -11.93 5.55 0.02
CA THR A 207 -12.64 4.28 0.13
C THR A 207 -11.83 3.13 -0.48
N ASP A 208 -11.24 3.34 -1.65
CA ASP A 208 -10.42 2.34 -2.33
C ASP A 208 -9.18 2.00 -1.52
N ILE A 209 -8.52 3.00 -0.94
CA ILE A 209 -7.34 2.82 -0.10
C ILE A 209 -7.72 2.06 1.17
N LYS A 210 -8.84 2.38 1.81
CA LYS A 210 -9.34 1.64 2.96
C LYS A 210 -9.56 0.16 2.61
N ASN A 211 -10.28 -0.12 1.52
CA ASN A 211 -10.55 -1.48 1.06
C ASN A 211 -9.24 -2.24 0.76
N PHE A 212 -8.29 -1.58 0.12
CA PHE A 212 -6.97 -2.15 -0.14
C PHE A 212 -6.25 -2.48 1.17
N THR A 213 -6.15 -1.52 2.10
CA THR A 213 -5.41 -1.70 3.35
C THR A 213 -6.01 -2.80 4.23
N ASP A 214 -7.33 -2.93 4.26
CA ASP A 214 -8.03 -4.00 4.99
C ASP A 214 -7.79 -5.38 4.34
N ASN A 215 -7.79 -5.45 3.01
CA ASN A 215 -7.44 -6.69 2.31
C ASN A 215 -5.97 -7.07 2.51
N PHE A 216 -5.06 -6.10 2.46
CA PHE A 216 -3.64 -6.32 2.70
C PHE A 216 -3.38 -6.93 4.09
N LYS A 217 -4.01 -6.39 5.13
CA LYS A 217 -3.93 -6.93 6.50
C LYS A 217 -4.40 -8.39 6.56
N LYS A 218 -5.56 -8.70 5.96
CA LYS A 218 -6.09 -10.07 5.94
C LYS A 218 -5.13 -11.06 5.27
N VAL A 219 -4.45 -10.61 4.21
CA VAL A 219 -3.47 -11.44 3.48
C VAL A 219 -2.20 -11.64 4.30
N THR A 220 -1.73 -10.61 5.00
CA THR A 220 -0.49 -10.69 5.78
C THR A 220 -0.66 -11.34 7.15
N ALA A 221 -1.87 -11.44 7.69
CA ALA A 221 -2.13 -12.07 8.99
C ALA A 221 -1.62 -13.51 9.09
N GLY A 222 -1.65 -14.27 7.98
CA GLY A 222 -1.06 -15.61 7.93
C GLY A 222 0.46 -15.61 8.03
N PHE A 223 1.10 -14.52 7.65
CA PHE A 223 2.56 -14.37 7.71
C PHE A 223 3.07 -14.14 9.13
N ASP A 224 2.29 -13.47 9.96
CA ASP A 224 2.67 -13.20 11.36
C ASP A 224 2.77 -14.52 12.17
N LYS A 225 1.97 -15.52 11.78
CA LYS A 225 2.03 -16.87 12.37
C LYS A 225 3.32 -17.63 12.07
N ILE A 226 4.09 -17.25 11.05
CA ILE A 226 5.33 -17.96 10.69
C ILE A 226 6.32 -17.97 11.86
N LYS A 227 6.36 -16.91 12.67
CA LYS A 227 7.25 -16.82 13.84
C LYS A 227 6.83 -17.69 15.02
N GLU A 228 5.57 -18.14 15.05
CA GLU A 228 5.00 -18.85 16.18
C GLU A 228 5.26 -20.36 16.10
N THR A 229 5.79 -20.84 14.96
CA THR A 229 6.05 -22.27 14.79
C THR A 229 7.46 -22.66 15.25
N GLU A 230 7.60 -23.83 15.84
CA GLU A 230 8.87 -24.37 16.30
C GLU A 230 9.93 -24.43 15.19
N SER A 231 9.51 -24.76 13.96
CA SER A 231 10.39 -24.85 12.79
C SER A 231 10.95 -23.52 12.31
N THR A 232 10.37 -22.39 12.73
CA THR A 232 10.68 -21.06 12.23
C THR A 232 11.08 -20.06 13.31
N LYS A 233 11.06 -20.46 14.59
CA LYS A 233 11.38 -19.58 15.73
C LYS A 233 12.76 -18.92 15.64
N ASP A 234 13.73 -19.59 15.02
CA ASP A 234 15.11 -19.10 14.85
C ASP A 234 15.30 -18.26 13.59
N VAL A 235 14.23 -17.95 12.84
CA VAL A 235 14.34 -17.10 11.66
C VAL A 235 14.54 -15.65 12.11
N GLU A 236 15.74 -15.13 11.82
CA GLU A 236 16.08 -13.74 12.14
C GLU A 236 15.27 -12.77 11.29
N VAL A 237 14.65 -11.79 11.93
CA VAL A 237 13.86 -10.76 11.27
C VAL A 237 14.46 -9.39 11.55
N ALA A 238 14.68 -8.63 10.48
CA ALA A 238 15.22 -7.28 10.57
C ALA A 238 14.40 -6.39 11.52
N LYS A 239 15.10 -5.53 12.28
CA LYS A 239 14.48 -4.58 13.20
C LYS A 239 13.61 -3.57 12.43
N LYS A 240 12.50 -3.15 13.03
CA LYS A 240 11.53 -2.25 12.42
C LYS A 240 12.18 -0.94 11.94
N GLU A 241 13.02 -0.31 12.78
CA GLU A 241 13.68 0.96 12.46
C GLU A 241 14.59 0.89 11.23
N ALA A 242 15.24 -0.26 11.01
CA ALA A 242 16.08 -0.47 9.82
C ALA A 242 15.22 -0.58 8.56
N LEU A 243 14.08 -1.26 8.67
CA LEU A 243 13.13 -1.40 7.56
C LEU A 243 12.44 -0.07 7.22
N GLU A 244 12.12 0.76 8.21
CA GLU A 244 11.55 2.09 8.00
C GLU A 244 12.50 2.98 7.20
N LYS A 245 13.79 3.02 7.57
CA LYS A 245 14.80 3.79 6.83
C LYS A 245 14.95 3.33 5.37
N GLU A 246 14.87 2.02 5.15
CA GLU A 246 14.96 1.47 3.79
C GLU A 246 13.71 1.81 2.97
N VAL A 247 12.53 1.70 3.57
CA VAL A 247 11.26 2.11 2.97
C VAL A 247 11.28 3.60 2.62
N ASP A 248 11.80 4.46 3.51
CA ASP A 248 11.93 5.90 3.26
C ASP A 248 12.75 6.16 2.01
N LYS A 249 13.94 5.57 1.92
CA LYS A 249 14.85 5.74 0.78
C LYS A 249 14.23 5.27 -0.54
N GLU A 250 13.58 4.10 -0.54
CA GLU A 250 12.93 3.58 -1.74
C GLU A 250 11.74 4.46 -2.18
N THR A 251 10.94 4.91 -1.22
CA THR A 251 9.75 5.73 -1.48
C THR A 251 10.14 7.11 -1.99
N GLU A 252 11.14 7.74 -1.39
CA GLU A 252 11.68 9.03 -1.82
C GLU A 252 12.19 8.98 -3.27
N THR A 253 12.91 7.91 -3.61
CA THR A 253 13.41 7.69 -4.98
C THR A 253 12.26 7.54 -5.97
N ALA A 254 11.24 6.74 -5.66
CA ALA A 254 10.09 6.53 -6.52
C ALA A 254 9.28 7.82 -6.72
N ILE A 255 8.95 8.52 -5.64
CA ILE A 255 8.18 9.77 -5.66
C ILE A 255 8.93 10.87 -6.43
N SER A 256 10.24 11.01 -6.18
CA SER A 256 11.06 12.02 -6.87
C SER A 256 11.11 11.80 -8.37
N LYS A 257 11.16 10.54 -8.81
CA LYS A 257 11.15 10.17 -10.22
C LYS A 257 9.81 10.52 -10.89
N ASP A 258 8.70 10.17 -10.24
CA ASP A 258 7.37 10.45 -10.76
C ASP A 258 7.07 11.96 -10.79
N MET A 259 7.45 12.68 -9.73
CA MET A 259 7.29 14.15 -9.68
C MET A 259 8.10 14.87 -10.77
N LYS A 260 9.27 14.34 -11.16
CA LYS A 260 10.05 14.86 -12.30
C LYS A 260 9.35 14.55 -13.62
N SER A 261 8.79 13.37 -13.81
CA SER A 261 8.07 13.01 -15.04
C SER A 261 6.78 13.80 -15.24
N MET A 262 6.19 14.36 -14.17
CA MET A 262 5.02 15.20 -14.24
C MET A 262 5.34 16.69 -14.54
N ARG A 263 6.60 17.09 -14.38
CA ARG A 263 7.05 18.48 -14.63
C ARG A 263 7.67 18.67 -16.01
N GLY A 264 7.99 17.62 -16.71
CA GLY A 264 8.52 17.61 -18.09
C GLY A 264 7.46 17.27 -19.09
#